data_30967f0c0e185e420c6d91a039c3b0d2
#
_entry.id   30967f0c0e185e420c6d91a039c3b0d2
#
_cell.length_a   1.000
_cell.length_b   1.000
_cell.length_c   1.000
_cell.angle_alpha   90.00
_cell.angle_beta   90.00
_cell.angle_gamma   90.00
#
_symmetry.space_group_name_H-M   'P 1'
#
loop_
_entity.id
_entity.type
_entity.pdbx_description
1 polymer ?
#
loop_
_entity_poly.entity_id
_entity_poly.type
_entity_poly.pdbx_seq_one_letter_code
_entity_poly.pdbx_strand_id
1 'polypeptide(L)'
;MEDYIVRATAANSSIRAFAMTSKGIVEEARQRHNTSPVVTAALGRLLTGGAMMGVMMKGDKDLLTVQIQSGGPMKGMTVTADSQGHVKGYPVVADVMLPPNKQHKLDVGGAVGVGMRRVIKDMGLKEPYVGTTVLQTSEIAEDLTYYFATSEQVPSSVGLGVLMNKDNTVRQAGGFIIQLMPFTDEKIIDALEKKLSEITSVTNLLEQGYTPERMLEYILGDFGVEITDKIPASFYCNCSKDRVKKAIISIGKKDLNEMITEGKPIEVKCHFCNTAYTFSIEELKEIVKK
;
A
#
# COMPACT_ATOMS: atom_id res chain seq x y z
N MET A 1 -1.12 14.20 13.75
CA MET A 1 -2.13 14.51 12.71
C MET A 1 -2.60 13.18 12.21
N GLU A 2 -3.88 12.92 12.16
CA GLU A 2 -4.44 11.66 11.67
C GLU A 2 -4.29 11.59 10.14
N ASP A 3 -3.98 10.40 9.63
CA ASP A 3 -3.91 10.18 8.18
C ASP A 3 -5.31 10.10 7.59
N TYR A 4 -5.48 10.61 6.39
CA TYR A 4 -6.76 10.57 5.67
C TYR A 4 -6.57 10.68 4.16
N ILE A 5 -7.60 10.22 3.44
CA ILE A 5 -7.69 10.28 1.99
C ILE A 5 -8.75 11.31 1.62
N VAL A 6 -8.44 12.13 0.63
CA VAL A 6 -9.39 13.05 -0.01
C VAL A 6 -9.70 12.52 -1.40
N ARG A 7 -10.99 12.50 -1.73
CA ARG A 7 -11.48 12.23 -3.08
C ARG A 7 -11.95 13.54 -3.72
N ALA A 8 -11.63 13.74 -4.97
CA ALA A 8 -12.02 14.93 -5.72
C ALA A 8 -12.35 14.62 -7.18
N THR A 9 -13.08 15.54 -7.80
CA THR A 9 -13.27 15.62 -9.25
C THR A 9 -12.80 16.97 -9.76
N ALA A 10 -12.50 17.07 -11.06
CA ALA A 10 -12.16 18.32 -11.72
C ALA A 10 -12.55 18.27 -13.20
N ALA A 11 -12.52 19.40 -13.88
CA ALA A 11 -12.85 19.53 -15.29
C ALA A 11 -14.23 18.92 -15.61
N ASN A 12 -15.27 19.31 -14.88
CA ASN A 12 -16.64 18.77 -15.03
C ASN A 12 -16.66 17.24 -14.97
N SER A 13 -15.99 16.66 -13.97
CA SER A 13 -15.85 15.22 -13.73
C SER A 13 -15.08 14.44 -14.81
N SER A 14 -14.37 15.11 -15.71
CA SER A 14 -13.44 14.47 -16.64
C SER A 14 -12.16 13.99 -15.95
N ILE A 15 -11.87 14.50 -14.76
CA ILE A 15 -10.76 14.09 -13.92
C ILE A 15 -11.30 13.56 -12.59
N ARG A 16 -10.81 12.41 -12.14
CA ARG A 16 -11.00 11.87 -10.79
C ARG A 16 -9.66 11.86 -10.09
N ALA A 17 -9.64 12.29 -8.83
CA ALA A 17 -8.40 12.40 -8.09
C ALA A 17 -8.54 11.89 -6.65
N PHE A 18 -7.44 11.38 -6.12
CA PHE A 18 -7.27 10.98 -4.73
C PHE A 18 -5.95 11.54 -4.24
N ALA A 19 -5.91 12.04 -3.02
CA ALA A 19 -4.67 12.40 -2.33
C ALA A 19 -4.75 11.99 -0.87
N MET A 20 -3.59 11.71 -0.25
CA MET A 20 -3.55 11.37 1.17
C MET A 20 -2.23 11.76 1.84
N THR A 21 -2.30 11.97 3.16
CA THR A 21 -1.17 11.80 4.07
C THR A 21 -1.18 10.39 4.61
N SER A 22 0.00 9.80 4.84
CA SER A 22 0.14 8.41 5.31
C SER A 22 1.30 8.23 6.30
N LYS A 23 1.74 9.32 6.94
CA LYS A 23 2.88 9.29 7.86
C LYS A 23 2.65 8.31 9.02
N GLY A 24 1.47 8.35 9.66
CA GLY A 24 1.14 7.45 10.76
C GLY A 24 1.06 5.99 10.32
N ILE A 25 0.44 5.72 9.18
CA ILE A 25 0.33 4.39 8.58
C ILE A 25 1.72 3.80 8.31
N VAL A 26 2.61 4.58 7.68
CA VAL A 26 3.95 4.12 7.31
C VAL A 26 4.83 3.93 8.54
N GLU A 27 4.74 4.83 9.53
CA GLU A 27 5.48 4.70 10.79
C GLU A 27 5.02 3.48 11.59
N GLU A 28 3.71 3.22 11.66
CA GLU A 28 3.17 2.01 12.30
C GLU A 28 3.67 0.73 11.63
N ALA A 29 3.67 0.68 10.29
CA ALA A 29 4.23 -0.44 9.54
C ALA A 29 5.73 -0.60 9.81
N ARG A 30 6.51 0.51 9.83
CA ARG A 30 7.93 0.51 10.13
C ARG A 30 8.21 -0.09 11.52
N GLN A 31 7.48 0.36 12.52
CA GLN A 31 7.65 -0.13 13.90
C GLN A 31 7.30 -1.61 14.03
N ARG A 32 6.18 -2.04 13.47
CA ARG A 32 5.72 -3.44 13.54
C ARG A 32 6.68 -4.42 12.88
N HIS A 33 7.25 -4.03 11.75
CA HIS A 33 8.14 -4.90 10.96
C HIS A 33 9.62 -4.58 11.15
N ASN A 34 9.96 -3.54 11.91
CA ASN A 34 11.33 -3.07 12.13
C ASN A 34 12.08 -2.90 10.79
N THR A 35 11.47 -2.19 9.85
CA THR A 35 12.01 -2.05 8.51
C THR A 35 13.15 -1.05 8.44
N SER A 36 14.17 -1.36 7.61
CA SER A 36 15.24 -0.44 7.23
C SER A 36 14.70 0.73 6.40
N PRO A 37 15.43 1.86 6.26
CA PRO A 37 14.92 3.05 5.58
C PRO A 37 14.42 2.81 4.15
N VAL A 38 15.14 2.03 3.35
CA VAL A 38 14.76 1.77 1.96
C VAL A 38 13.52 0.87 1.88
N VAL A 39 13.41 -0.11 2.78
CA VAL A 39 12.23 -0.98 2.88
C VAL A 39 11.01 -0.20 3.36
N THR A 40 11.20 0.70 4.35
CA THR A 40 10.15 1.61 4.81
C THR A 40 9.63 2.49 3.66
N ALA A 41 10.54 3.03 2.84
CA ALA A 41 10.17 3.85 1.70
C ALA A 41 9.38 3.04 0.64
N ALA A 42 9.83 1.83 0.31
CA ALA A 42 9.16 0.96 -0.66
C ALA A 42 7.77 0.53 -0.17
N LEU A 43 7.70 -0.05 1.04
CA LEU A 43 6.45 -0.51 1.64
C LEU A 43 5.48 0.66 1.89
N GLY A 44 5.99 1.79 2.36
CA GLY A 44 5.20 2.98 2.63
C GLY A 44 4.55 3.56 1.38
N ARG A 45 5.28 3.62 0.25
CA ARG A 45 4.69 4.00 -1.05
C ARG A 45 3.59 3.02 -1.45
N LEU A 46 3.81 1.70 -1.29
CA LEU A 46 2.78 0.72 -1.64
C LEU A 46 1.56 0.77 -0.71
N LEU A 47 1.75 1.03 0.59
CA LEU A 47 0.66 1.26 1.55
C LEU A 47 -0.16 2.49 1.16
N THR A 48 0.50 3.60 0.80
CA THR A 48 -0.14 4.84 0.37
C THR A 48 -0.96 4.62 -0.91
N GLY A 49 -0.35 4.04 -1.94
CA GLY A 49 -1.04 3.71 -3.19
C GLY A 49 -2.18 2.72 -2.98
N GLY A 50 -1.94 1.66 -2.19
CA GLY A 50 -2.93 0.64 -1.87
C GLY A 50 -4.14 1.20 -1.10
N ALA A 51 -3.93 2.10 -0.12
CA ALA A 51 -5.02 2.74 0.61
C ALA A 51 -5.92 3.58 -0.33
N MET A 52 -5.32 4.40 -1.21
CA MET A 52 -6.09 5.15 -2.21
C MET A 52 -6.82 4.24 -3.20
N MET A 53 -6.21 3.14 -3.62
CA MET A 53 -6.86 2.13 -4.48
C MET A 53 -7.98 1.39 -3.74
N GLY A 54 -7.83 1.14 -2.44
CA GLY A 54 -8.85 0.51 -1.61
C GLY A 54 -10.14 1.32 -1.59
N VAL A 55 -10.06 2.62 -1.37
CA VAL A 55 -11.25 3.50 -1.36
C VAL A 55 -11.88 3.71 -2.75
N MET A 56 -11.24 3.23 -3.82
CA MET A 56 -11.89 3.16 -5.14
C MET A 56 -12.87 1.99 -5.25
N MET A 57 -12.77 0.99 -4.37
CA MET A 57 -13.71 -0.13 -4.29
C MET A 57 -15.07 0.39 -3.80
N LYS A 58 -16.16 -0.27 -4.22
CA LYS A 58 -17.53 0.24 -3.98
C LYS A 58 -18.24 -0.49 -2.84
N GLY A 59 -17.92 -1.76 -2.61
CA GLY A 59 -18.58 -2.59 -1.61
C GLY A 59 -17.89 -2.50 -0.26
N ASP A 60 -18.66 -2.47 0.83
CA ASP A 60 -18.13 -2.40 2.21
C ASP A 60 -17.29 -3.62 2.61
N LYS A 61 -17.43 -4.73 1.88
CA LYS A 61 -16.66 -5.97 2.10
C LYS A 61 -15.59 -6.21 1.06
N ASP A 62 -15.48 -5.32 0.09
CA ASP A 62 -14.49 -5.44 -0.97
C ASP A 62 -13.08 -5.35 -0.38
N LEU A 63 -12.19 -6.19 -0.88
CA LEU A 63 -10.80 -6.23 -0.44
C LEU A 63 -9.87 -6.13 -1.63
N LEU A 64 -9.00 -5.15 -1.59
CA LEU A 64 -7.89 -5.01 -2.52
C LEU A 64 -6.65 -5.69 -1.93
N THR A 65 -5.93 -6.47 -2.74
CA THR A 65 -4.57 -6.93 -2.40
C THR A 65 -3.61 -6.55 -3.53
N VAL A 66 -2.54 -5.85 -3.18
CA VAL A 66 -1.42 -5.56 -4.09
C VAL A 66 -0.21 -6.33 -3.62
N GLN A 67 0.27 -7.24 -4.46
CA GLN A 67 1.43 -8.07 -4.18
C GLN A 67 2.53 -7.81 -5.18
N ILE A 68 3.74 -7.58 -4.71
CA ILE A 68 4.96 -7.52 -5.50
C ILE A 68 5.82 -8.72 -5.16
N GLN A 69 6.22 -9.48 -6.19
CA GLN A 69 7.22 -10.54 -6.12
C GLN A 69 8.38 -10.14 -7.02
N SER A 70 9.57 -10.13 -6.48
CA SER A 70 10.72 -9.57 -7.20
C SER A 70 12.03 -10.26 -6.86
N GLY A 71 13.03 -10.07 -7.74
CA GLY A 71 14.37 -10.64 -7.61
C GLY A 71 15.34 -9.80 -6.79
N GLY A 72 14.96 -8.58 -6.42
CA GLY A 72 15.81 -7.71 -5.61
C GLY A 72 15.95 -8.20 -4.16
N PRO A 73 16.80 -7.56 -3.34
CA PRO A 73 17.05 -7.99 -1.97
C PRO A 73 15.83 -7.99 -1.05
N MET A 74 14.82 -7.15 -1.32
CA MET A 74 13.54 -7.15 -0.61
C MET A 74 12.69 -8.40 -0.86
N LYS A 75 12.88 -9.12 -1.98
CA LYS A 75 12.11 -10.28 -2.44
C LYS A 75 10.62 -9.98 -2.72
N GLY A 76 10.12 -8.86 -2.26
CA GLY A 76 8.75 -8.41 -2.50
C GLY A 76 8.05 -7.87 -1.26
N MET A 77 6.76 -7.57 -1.42
CA MET A 77 5.89 -7.03 -0.37
C MET A 77 4.43 -7.28 -0.73
N THR A 78 3.57 -7.29 0.28
CA THR A 78 2.12 -7.44 0.11
C THR A 78 1.39 -6.39 0.92
N VAL A 79 0.41 -5.73 0.31
CA VAL A 79 -0.47 -4.75 0.94
C VAL A 79 -1.91 -5.15 0.69
N THR A 80 -2.77 -5.04 1.71
CA THR A 80 -4.23 -5.15 1.56
C THR A 80 -4.90 -3.89 2.06
N ALA A 81 -5.95 -3.45 1.36
CA ALA A 81 -6.73 -2.28 1.71
C ALA A 81 -8.22 -2.52 1.42
N ASP A 82 -9.09 -1.78 2.10
CA ASP A 82 -10.54 -1.82 1.92
C ASP A 82 -11.10 -0.45 1.52
N SER A 83 -12.43 -0.40 1.30
CA SER A 83 -13.14 0.83 0.92
C SER A 83 -13.28 1.86 2.05
N GLN A 84 -12.93 1.49 3.29
CA GLN A 84 -13.08 2.32 4.48
C GLN A 84 -11.78 3.05 4.88
N GLY A 85 -10.72 2.92 4.08
CA GLY A 85 -9.42 3.55 4.35
C GLY A 85 -8.50 2.73 5.26
N HIS A 86 -8.87 1.49 5.59
CA HIS A 86 -8.00 0.59 6.32
C HIS A 86 -6.96 -0.02 5.38
N VAL A 87 -5.71 -0.03 5.80
CA VAL A 87 -4.62 -0.63 5.05
C VAL A 87 -3.66 -1.36 5.98
N LYS A 88 -3.07 -2.44 5.50
CA LYS A 88 -2.00 -3.20 6.17
C LYS A 88 -1.09 -3.83 5.14
N GLY A 89 0.14 -4.09 5.52
CA GLY A 89 1.10 -4.71 4.60
C GLY A 89 2.38 -5.12 5.30
N TYR A 90 3.18 -5.90 4.60
CA TYR A 90 4.46 -6.40 5.07
C TYR A 90 5.45 -6.60 3.93
N PRO A 91 6.76 -6.43 4.17
CA PRO A 91 7.82 -6.82 3.25
C PRO A 91 8.18 -8.30 3.45
N VAL A 92 8.71 -8.96 2.43
CA VAL A 92 9.27 -10.32 2.57
C VAL A 92 10.59 -10.27 3.34
N VAL A 93 11.45 -9.30 3.03
CA VAL A 93 12.68 -9.02 3.78
C VAL A 93 12.59 -7.60 4.32
N ALA A 94 12.62 -7.46 5.64
CA ALA A 94 12.45 -6.18 6.33
C ALA A 94 13.74 -5.36 6.46
N ASP A 95 14.88 -6.02 6.52
CA ASP A 95 16.18 -5.37 6.70
C ASP A 95 17.02 -5.51 5.42
N VAL A 96 17.02 -4.44 4.63
CA VAL A 96 17.82 -4.32 3.41
C VAL A 96 18.61 -3.02 3.48
N MET A 97 19.92 -3.11 3.31
CA MET A 97 20.80 -1.94 3.29
C MET A 97 21.40 -1.78 1.90
N LEU A 98 21.14 -0.64 1.27
CA LEU A 98 21.69 -0.26 -0.03
C LEU A 98 22.30 1.14 0.05
N PRO A 99 23.35 1.43 -0.74
CA PRO A 99 23.81 2.79 -0.90
C PRO A 99 22.74 3.65 -1.57
N PRO A 100 22.77 4.98 -1.37
CA PRO A 100 21.90 5.89 -2.12
C PRO A 100 22.04 5.70 -3.63
N ASN A 101 20.96 5.91 -4.36
CA ASN A 101 20.97 5.90 -5.82
C ASN A 101 21.76 7.11 -6.38
N LYS A 102 21.91 7.20 -7.72
CA LYS A 102 22.62 8.29 -8.41
C LYS A 102 22.10 9.70 -8.10
N GLN A 103 20.86 9.81 -7.59
CA GLN A 103 20.24 11.08 -7.19
C GLN A 103 20.34 11.33 -5.68
N HIS A 104 21.19 10.59 -4.97
CA HIS A 104 21.36 10.66 -3.51
C HIS A 104 20.05 10.39 -2.71
N LYS A 105 19.14 9.60 -3.28
CA LYS A 105 17.89 9.15 -2.64
C LYS A 105 18.00 7.67 -2.26
N LEU A 106 17.09 7.20 -1.40
CA LEU A 106 16.92 5.77 -1.09
C LEU A 106 16.67 5.00 -2.40
N ASP A 107 17.46 3.98 -2.66
CA ASP A 107 17.37 3.17 -3.88
C ASP A 107 16.25 2.12 -3.80
N VAL A 108 15.01 2.61 -3.91
CA VAL A 108 13.82 1.75 -3.85
C VAL A 108 13.78 0.79 -5.04
N GLY A 109 14.10 1.28 -6.24
CA GLY A 109 14.16 0.45 -7.43
C GLY A 109 15.17 -0.70 -7.29
N GLY A 110 16.36 -0.43 -6.75
CA GLY A 110 17.38 -1.44 -6.47
C GLY A 110 16.95 -2.42 -5.37
N ALA A 111 16.25 -1.96 -4.34
CA ALA A 111 15.77 -2.81 -3.26
C ALA A 111 14.68 -3.78 -3.73
N VAL A 112 13.75 -3.32 -4.55
CA VAL A 112 12.68 -4.12 -5.15
C VAL A 112 13.24 -5.00 -6.28
N GLY A 113 13.93 -4.40 -7.26
CA GLY A 113 14.47 -5.12 -8.41
C GLY A 113 13.41 -5.59 -9.40
N VAL A 114 13.83 -6.29 -10.43
CA VAL A 114 12.94 -6.83 -11.48
C VAL A 114 11.94 -7.82 -10.89
N GLY A 115 10.69 -7.73 -11.32
CA GLY A 115 9.65 -8.60 -10.79
C GLY A 115 8.28 -8.37 -11.40
N MET A 116 7.28 -8.88 -10.71
CA MET A 116 5.88 -8.79 -11.12
C MET A 116 5.04 -8.19 -9.99
N ARG A 117 4.04 -7.40 -10.37
CA ARG A 117 2.98 -6.96 -9.49
C ARG A 117 1.68 -7.66 -9.86
N ARG A 118 0.98 -8.11 -8.85
CA ARG A 118 -0.37 -8.66 -8.94
C ARG A 118 -1.32 -7.79 -8.12
N VAL A 119 -2.41 -7.37 -8.73
CA VAL A 119 -3.52 -6.66 -8.07
C VAL A 119 -4.72 -7.58 -8.08
N ILE A 120 -5.23 -7.89 -6.89
CA ILE A 120 -6.36 -8.78 -6.66
C ILE A 120 -7.48 -7.94 -6.06
N LYS A 121 -8.64 -7.93 -6.71
CA LYS A 121 -9.87 -7.26 -6.21
C LYS A 121 -10.90 -8.33 -5.89
N ASP A 122 -11.07 -8.60 -4.59
CA ASP A 122 -12.12 -9.48 -4.08
C ASP A 122 -13.38 -8.64 -3.82
N MET A 123 -14.36 -8.79 -4.67
CA MET A 123 -15.66 -8.10 -4.64
C MET A 123 -16.79 -9.05 -4.24
N GLY A 124 -16.48 -10.17 -3.57
CA GLY A 124 -17.46 -11.18 -3.18
C GLY A 124 -18.02 -12.01 -4.35
N LEU A 125 -17.38 -11.95 -5.52
CA LEU A 125 -17.73 -12.80 -6.67
C LEU A 125 -17.12 -14.21 -6.51
N LYS A 126 -17.56 -15.16 -7.35
CA LYS A 126 -17.07 -16.54 -7.33
C LYS A 126 -15.54 -16.60 -7.45
N GLU A 127 -14.97 -15.72 -8.27
CA GLU A 127 -13.52 -15.58 -8.43
C GLU A 127 -13.16 -14.10 -8.34
N PRO A 128 -12.06 -13.73 -7.66
CA PRO A 128 -11.60 -12.35 -7.62
C PRO A 128 -11.04 -11.94 -8.99
N TYR A 129 -11.13 -10.65 -9.29
CA TYR A 129 -10.38 -10.08 -10.41
C TYR A 129 -8.90 -10.08 -10.09
N VAL A 130 -8.07 -10.52 -11.05
CA VAL A 130 -6.61 -10.53 -10.89
C VAL A 130 -5.94 -9.88 -12.11
N GLY A 131 -5.31 -8.74 -11.90
CA GLY A 131 -4.43 -8.08 -12.87
C GLY A 131 -2.97 -8.37 -12.54
N THR A 132 -2.18 -8.73 -13.52
CA THR A 132 -0.73 -8.99 -13.34
C THR A 132 0.07 -8.17 -14.36
N THR A 133 1.08 -7.44 -13.90
CA THR A 133 1.99 -6.66 -14.75
C THR A 133 3.43 -6.84 -14.32
N VAL A 134 4.35 -6.78 -15.28
CA VAL A 134 5.80 -6.71 -15.00
C VAL A 134 6.12 -5.32 -14.44
N LEU A 135 7.01 -5.25 -13.46
CA LEU A 135 7.53 -3.98 -12.96
C LEU A 135 8.38 -3.33 -14.06
N GLN A 136 8.14 -2.05 -14.31
CA GLN A 136 8.87 -1.30 -15.33
C GLN A 136 10.14 -0.67 -14.76
N THR A 137 10.02 0.00 -13.63
CA THR A 137 11.11 0.72 -12.97
C THR A 137 11.37 0.24 -11.56
N SER A 138 10.44 -0.49 -10.96
CA SER A 138 10.45 -0.90 -9.55
C SER A 138 10.34 0.28 -8.56
N GLU A 139 10.01 1.48 -9.07
CA GLU A 139 9.72 2.70 -8.32
C GLU A 139 8.23 2.86 -8.08
N ILE A 140 7.63 2.03 -7.35
CA ILE A 140 6.22 1.82 -6.98
C ILE A 140 5.19 2.72 -7.69
N ALA A 141 5.38 4.05 -7.70
CA ALA A 141 4.46 5.02 -8.30
C ALA A 141 4.36 4.84 -9.82
N GLU A 142 5.48 4.76 -10.51
CA GLU A 142 5.56 4.57 -11.96
C GLU A 142 4.96 3.22 -12.36
N ASP A 143 5.25 2.19 -11.59
CA ASP A 143 4.68 0.87 -11.82
C ASP A 143 3.16 0.84 -11.62
N LEU A 144 2.61 1.58 -10.63
CA LEU A 144 1.16 1.73 -10.46
C LEU A 144 0.54 2.52 -11.62
N THR A 145 1.20 3.57 -12.10
CA THR A 145 0.79 4.30 -13.32
C THR A 145 0.68 3.36 -14.51
N TYR A 146 1.71 2.52 -14.72
CA TYR A 146 1.70 1.52 -15.78
C TYR A 146 0.57 0.49 -15.62
N TYR A 147 0.31 0.03 -14.39
CA TYR A 147 -0.80 -0.88 -14.11
C TYR A 147 -2.16 -0.30 -14.49
N PHE A 148 -2.43 0.94 -14.09
CA PHE A 148 -3.70 1.58 -14.44
C PHE A 148 -3.88 1.70 -15.94
N ALA A 149 -2.83 2.09 -16.66
CA ALA A 149 -2.88 2.21 -18.11
C ALA A 149 -3.10 0.87 -18.82
N THR A 150 -2.39 -0.19 -18.40
CA THR A 150 -2.35 -1.45 -19.15
C THR A 150 -3.38 -2.48 -18.69
N SER A 151 -3.68 -2.54 -17.40
CA SER A 151 -4.62 -3.53 -16.84
C SER A 151 -6.02 -2.97 -16.63
N GLU A 152 -6.14 -1.74 -16.17
CA GLU A 152 -7.44 -1.10 -15.96
C GLU A 152 -7.88 -0.23 -17.14
N GLN A 153 -6.98 0.05 -18.07
CA GLN A 153 -7.21 0.90 -19.24
C GLN A 153 -7.69 2.32 -18.85
N VAL A 154 -7.19 2.81 -17.72
CA VAL A 154 -7.48 4.14 -17.20
C VAL A 154 -6.18 4.96 -17.21
N PRO A 155 -6.04 5.96 -18.08
CA PRO A 155 -4.89 6.85 -18.05
C PRO A 155 -4.79 7.53 -16.69
N SER A 156 -3.66 7.35 -16.02
CA SER A 156 -3.47 7.76 -14.63
C SER A 156 -2.09 8.35 -14.41
N SER A 157 -1.97 9.24 -13.44
CA SER A 157 -0.71 9.71 -12.89
C SER A 157 -0.69 9.39 -11.40
N VAL A 158 0.37 8.75 -10.94
CA VAL A 158 0.56 8.37 -9.53
C VAL A 158 1.82 9.05 -9.00
N GLY A 159 1.66 9.81 -7.93
CA GLY A 159 2.77 10.40 -7.18
C GLY A 159 2.78 9.87 -5.75
N LEU A 160 3.88 9.24 -5.33
CA LEU A 160 4.04 8.69 -3.99
C LEU A 160 5.37 9.12 -3.39
N GLY A 161 5.38 9.43 -2.10
CA GLY A 161 6.59 9.85 -1.43
C GLY A 161 6.66 9.36 0.01
N VAL A 162 7.85 8.93 0.43
CA VAL A 162 8.21 8.65 1.82
C VAL A 162 9.56 9.28 2.09
N LEU A 163 9.64 10.13 3.11
CA LEU A 163 10.85 10.77 3.57
C LEU A 163 11.18 10.29 4.97
N MET A 164 12.42 9.83 5.16
CA MET A 164 12.91 9.31 6.43
C MET A 164 13.76 10.34 7.17
N ASN A 165 13.68 10.34 8.49
CA ASN A 165 14.63 11.01 9.37
C ASN A 165 15.93 10.18 9.49
N LYS A 166 16.98 10.80 10.00
CA LYS A 166 18.27 10.13 10.23
C LYS A 166 18.22 9.03 11.29
N ASP A 167 17.25 9.07 12.17
CA ASP A 167 16.98 8.09 13.23
C ASP A 167 16.09 6.92 12.76
N ASN A 168 15.87 6.80 11.46
CA ASN A 168 14.99 5.80 10.84
C ASN A 168 13.51 5.94 11.20
N THR A 169 13.03 7.11 11.64
CA THR A 169 11.60 7.39 11.76
C THR A 169 11.05 8.02 10.49
N VAL A 170 9.75 7.90 10.24
CA VAL A 170 9.10 8.51 9.08
C VAL A 170 8.91 10.01 9.31
N ARG A 171 9.53 10.83 8.47
CA ARG A 171 9.40 12.28 8.50
C ARG A 171 8.13 12.74 7.81
N GLN A 172 7.92 12.30 6.56
CA GLN A 172 6.73 12.57 5.76
C GLN A 172 6.38 11.33 4.91
N ALA A 173 5.09 11.10 4.71
CA ALA A 173 4.60 10.13 3.75
C ALA A 173 3.23 10.55 3.21
N GLY A 174 2.99 10.28 1.94
CA GLY A 174 1.73 10.60 1.27
C GLY A 174 1.84 10.48 -0.24
N GLY A 175 0.77 10.87 -0.92
CA GLY A 175 0.74 10.79 -2.36
C GLY A 175 -0.60 11.18 -2.97
N PHE A 176 -0.67 11.01 -4.28
CA PHE A 176 -1.89 11.21 -5.06
C PHE A 176 -2.02 10.17 -6.18
N ILE A 177 -3.25 9.97 -6.61
CA ILE A 177 -3.62 9.27 -7.85
C ILE A 177 -4.59 10.17 -8.60
N ILE A 178 -4.27 10.52 -9.84
CA ILE A 178 -5.10 11.32 -10.73
C ILE A 178 -5.43 10.46 -11.95
N GLN A 179 -6.69 10.41 -12.33
CA GLN A 179 -7.19 9.56 -13.40
C GLN A 179 -8.03 10.35 -14.38
N LEU A 180 -7.81 10.14 -15.68
CA LEU A 180 -8.64 10.69 -16.72
C LEU A 180 -9.84 9.77 -16.98
N MET A 181 -11.01 10.39 -17.08
CA MET A 181 -12.23 9.68 -17.46
C MET A 181 -12.29 9.49 -18.98
N PRO A 182 -13.06 8.50 -19.48
CA PRO A 182 -13.24 8.32 -20.92
C PRO A 182 -13.74 9.60 -21.58
N PHE A 183 -13.24 9.88 -22.79
CA PHE A 183 -13.61 11.05 -23.60
C PHE A 183 -13.20 12.41 -23.03
N THR A 184 -12.19 12.47 -22.16
CA THR A 184 -11.59 13.74 -21.72
C THR A 184 -11.00 14.48 -22.92
N ASP A 185 -11.27 15.80 -23.01
CA ASP A 185 -10.75 16.66 -24.08
C ASP A 185 -9.21 16.70 -24.07
N GLU A 186 -8.59 16.60 -25.26
CA GLU A 186 -7.12 16.61 -25.42
C GLU A 186 -6.47 17.85 -24.79
N LYS A 187 -7.14 19.01 -24.83
CA LYS A 187 -6.63 20.25 -24.21
C LYS A 187 -6.51 20.12 -22.69
N ILE A 188 -7.43 19.39 -22.06
CA ILE A 188 -7.37 19.11 -20.62
C ILE A 188 -6.21 18.15 -20.33
N ILE A 189 -6.00 17.15 -21.18
CA ILE A 189 -4.91 16.18 -21.06
C ILE A 189 -3.57 16.91 -21.13
N ASP A 190 -3.33 17.70 -22.20
CA ASP A 190 -2.08 18.44 -22.41
C ASP A 190 -1.78 19.41 -21.25
N ALA A 191 -2.81 20.13 -20.79
CA ALA A 191 -2.67 21.06 -19.67
C ALA A 191 -2.34 20.34 -18.35
N LEU A 192 -2.97 19.19 -18.10
CA LEU A 192 -2.71 18.37 -16.92
C LEU A 192 -1.29 17.76 -16.96
N GLU A 193 -0.86 17.22 -18.10
CA GLU A 193 0.49 16.68 -18.28
C GLU A 193 1.56 17.76 -18.01
N LYS A 194 1.36 18.97 -18.55
CA LYS A 194 2.23 20.10 -18.26
C LYS A 194 2.30 20.39 -16.78
N LYS A 195 1.15 20.44 -16.09
CA LYS A 195 1.08 20.72 -14.65
C LYS A 195 1.75 19.63 -13.83
N LEU A 196 1.54 18.37 -14.17
CA LEU A 196 2.17 17.24 -13.50
C LEU A 196 3.69 17.23 -13.67
N SER A 197 4.21 17.68 -14.81
CA SER A 197 5.66 17.77 -15.06
C SER A 197 6.38 18.79 -14.15
N GLU A 198 5.66 19.75 -13.60
CA GLU A 198 6.18 20.73 -12.63
C GLU A 198 6.39 20.12 -11.23
N ILE A 199 5.77 18.96 -10.94
CA ILE A 199 5.85 18.31 -9.63
C ILE A 199 7.09 17.45 -9.55
N THR A 200 8.15 17.99 -8.98
CA THR A 200 9.42 17.28 -8.85
C THR A 200 9.46 16.28 -7.70
N SER A 201 8.64 16.48 -6.66
CA SER A 201 8.63 15.61 -5.47
C SER A 201 7.39 15.81 -4.61
N VAL A 202 6.66 14.72 -4.35
CA VAL A 202 5.54 14.69 -3.40
C VAL A 202 6.01 15.02 -1.97
N THR A 203 7.18 14.51 -1.57
CA THR A 203 7.69 14.76 -0.22
C THR A 203 8.03 16.23 0.00
N ASN A 204 8.43 16.97 -1.03
CA ASN A 204 8.65 18.41 -0.91
C ASN A 204 7.33 19.17 -0.65
N LEU A 205 6.23 18.78 -1.29
CA LEU A 205 4.91 19.35 -1.02
C LEU A 205 4.50 19.10 0.44
N LEU A 206 4.67 17.87 0.91
CA LEU A 206 4.37 17.51 2.31
C LEU A 206 5.24 18.25 3.32
N GLU A 207 6.54 18.47 3.03
CA GLU A 207 7.44 19.25 3.88
C GLU A 207 7.04 20.74 3.96
N GLN A 208 6.44 21.27 2.91
CA GLN A 208 5.85 22.60 2.88
C GLN A 208 4.50 22.70 3.60
N GLY A 209 4.03 21.59 4.21
CA GLY A 209 2.78 21.54 4.95
C GLY A 209 1.54 21.42 4.08
N TYR A 210 1.67 20.90 2.84
CA TYR A 210 0.50 20.64 2.02
C TYR A 210 -0.34 19.51 2.62
N THR A 211 -1.61 19.80 2.84
CA THR A 211 -2.64 18.81 3.13
C THR A 211 -3.05 18.08 1.84
N PRO A 212 -3.76 16.94 1.91
CA PRO A 212 -4.27 16.28 0.71
C PRO A 212 -5.12 17.21 -0.17
N GLU A 213 -5.98 18.02 0.43
CA GLU A 213 -6.79 19.03 -0.28
C GLU A 213 -5.91 20.03 -1.00
N ARG A 214 -4.96 20.63 -0.28
CA ARG A 214 -4.05 21.63 -0.84
C ARG A 214 -3.16 21.05 -1.94
N MET A 215 -2.82 19.77 -1.84
CA MET A 215 -2.07 19.08 -2.89
C MET A 215 -2.92 18.97 -4.17
N LEU A 216 -4.20 18.58 -4.05
CA LEU A 216 -5.11 18.52 -5.20
C LEU A 216 -5.43 19.92 -5.75
N GLU A 217 -5.60 20.92 -4.91
CA GLU A 217 -5.76 22.32 -5.34
C GLU A 217 -4.54 22.82 -6.11
N TYR A 218 -3.33 22.50 -5.66
CA TYR A 218 -2.11 22.85 -6.36
C TYR A 218 -2.01 22.20 -7.75
N ILE A 219 -2.45 20.94 -7.88
CA ILE A 219 -2.35 20.20 -9.14
C ILE A 219 -3.52 20.51 -10.06
N LEU A 220 -4.73 20.61 -9.52
CA LEU A 220 -5.99 20.63 -10.28
C LEU A 220 -6.79 21.93 -10.15
N GLY A 221 -6.27 22.93 -9.42
CA GLY A 221 -7.01 24.19 -9.18
C GLY A 221 -7.45 24.88 -10.46
N ASP A 222 -6.61 24.90 -11.50
CA ASP A 222 -6.91 25.48 -12.79
C ASP A 222 -8.03 24.73 -13.56
N PHE A 223 -8.37 23.51 -13.11
CA PHE A 223 -9.42 22.67 -13.69
C PHE A 223 -10.73 22.69 -12.88
N GLY A 224 -10.85 23.58 -11.88
CA GLY A 224 -12.04 23.65 -11.02
C GLY A 224 -12.21 22.39 -10.17
N VAL A 225 -11.22 22.13 -9.30
CA VAL A 225 -11.24 20.96 -8.39
C VAL A 225 -12.36 21.08 -7.37
N GLU A 226 -13.12 20.00 -7.20
CA GLU A 226 -14.17 19.85 -6.20
C GLU A 226 -13.87 18.67 -5.30
N ILE A 227 -13.71 18.92 -4.00
CA ILE A 227 -13.53 17.88 -2.99
C ILE A 227 -14.89 17.23 -2.73
N THR A 228 -14.98 15.90 -2.92
CA THR A 228 -16.22 15.15 -2.75
C THR A 228 -16.30 14.40 -1.44
N ASP A 229 -15.18 13.86 -0.95
CA ASP A 229 -15.12 13.06 0.27
C ASP A 229 -13.82 13.27 1.04
N LYS A 230 -13.89 13.04 2.35
CA LYS A 230 -12.75 12.92 3.23
C LYS A 230 -12.89 11.65 4.08
N ILE A 231 -12.00 10.70 3.89
CA ILE A 231 -12.07 9.36 4.46
C ILE A 231 -10.88 9.19 5.43
N PRO A 232 -11.10 8.94 6.73
CA PRO A 232 -10.03 8.59 7.65
C PRO A 232 -9.25 7.37 7.15
N ALA A 233 -7.93 7.36 7.34
CA ALA A 233 -7.11 6.25 6.92
C ALA A 233 -6.22 5.76 8.08
N SER A 234 -6.04 4.45 8.20
CA SER A 234 -5.25 3.88 9.29
C SER A 234 -4.60 2.55 8.91
N PHE A 235 -3.46 2.28 9.56
CA PHE A 235 -2.93 0.92 9.55
C PHE A 235 -3.82 0.05 10.44
N TYR A 236 -4.56 -0.87 9.84
CA TYR A 236 -5.51 -1.69 10.57
C TYR A 236 -5.37 -3.17 10.22
N CYS A 237 -5.15 -3.99 11.25
CA CYS A 237 -5.12 -5.44 11.09
C CYS A 237 -6.19 -6.08 11.98
N ASN A 238 -7.13 -6.74 11.36
CA ASN A 238 -8.21 -7.45 12.02
C ASN A 238 -7.83 -8.89 12.45
N CYS A 239 -6.52 -9.16 12.68
CA CYS A 239 -6.09 -10.45 13.21
C CYS A 239 -6.54 -10.60 14.69
N SER A 240 -6.78 -11.84 15.06
CA SER A 240 -7.12 -12.22 16.44
C SER A 240 -6.62 -13.63 16.72
N LYS A 241 -6.50 -14.01 18.01
CA LYS A 241 -6.10 -15.37 18.39
C LYS A 241 -7.02 -16.43 17.77
N ASP A 242 -8.33 -16.15 17.68
CA ASP A 242 -9.30 -17.06 17.05
C ASP A 242 -9.09 -17.23 15.55
N ARG A 243 -8.74 -16.16 14.83
CA ARG A 243 -8.39 -16.26 13.40
C ARG A 243 -7.11 -17.05 13.18
N VAL A 244 -6.10 -16.81 14.01
CA VAL A 244 -4.84 -17.58 13.96
C VAL A 244 -5.09 -19.05 14.32
N LYS A 245 -5.94 -19.34 15.32
CA LYS A 245 -6.39 -20.70 15.66
C LYS A 245 -6.98 -21.43 14.46
N LYS A 246 -7.84 -20.77 13.65
CA LYS A 246 -8.39 -21.36 12.43
C LYS A 246 -7.30 -21.68 11.40
N ALA A 247 -6.30 -20.82 11.26
CA ALA A 247 -5.17 -21.07 10.37
C ALA A 247 -4.32 -22.27 10.84
N ILE A 248 -4.10 -22.40 12.16
CA ILE A 248 -3.40 -23.55 12.75
C ILE A 248 -4.14 -24.85 12.46
N ILE A 249 -5.47 -24.88 12.54
CA ILE A 249 -6.28 -26.07 12.21
C ILE A 249 -6.01 -26.56 10.78
N SER A 250 -5.75 -25.64 9.83
CA SER A 250 -5.51 -25.96 8.43
C SER A 250 -4.13 -26.59 8.14
N ILE A 251 -3.19 -26.56 9.08
CA ILE A 251 -1.85 -27.19 8.95
C ILE A 251 -1.98 -28.72 8.87
N GLY A 252 -2.96 -29.29 9.57
CA GLY A 252 -3.22 -30.74 9.56
C GLY A 252 -2.88 -31.41 10.91
N LYS A 253 -3.59 -32.50 11.19
CA LYS A 253 -3.48 -33.21 12.50
C LYS A 253 -2.10 -33.79 12.76
N LYS A 254 -1.37 -34.20 11.71
CA LYS A 254 -0.04 -34.79 11.86
C LYS A 254 0.94 -33.78 12.45
N ASP A 255 1.07 -32.63 11.81
CA ASP A 255 2.03 -31.59 12.23
C ASP A 255 1.66 -31.00 13.60
N LEU A 256 0.35 -30.85 13.88
CA LEU A 256 -0.13 -30.45 15.20
C LEU A 256 0.24 -31.45 16.29
N ASN A 257 0.16 -32.76 16.04
CA ASN A 257 0.57 -33.78 17.02
C ASN A 257 2.10 -33.78 17.23
N GLU A 258 2.90 -33.52 16.21
CA GLU A 258 4.34 -33.34 16.33
C GLU A 258 4.66 -32.15 17.25
N MET A 259 4.03 -31.00 17.05
CA MET A 259 4.17 -29.81 17.93
C MET A 259 3.76 -30.11 19.38
N ILE A 260 2.67 -30.86 19.60
CA ILE A 260 2.24 -31.27 20.94
C ILE A 260 3.26 -32.20 21.60
N THR A 261 3.88 -33.11 20.81
CA THR A 261 4.87 -34.07 21.30
C THR A 261 6.17 -33.39 21.70
N GLU A 262 6.55 -32.29 21.03
CA GLU A 262 7.71 -31.46 21.43
C GLU A 262 7.56 -30.83 22.80
N GLY A 263 6.34 -30.73 23.33
CA GLY A 263 6.07 -30.31 24.71
C GLY A 263 6.34 -28.82 24.97
N LYS A 264 6.36 -27.96 23.94
CA LYS A 264 6.61 -26.53 24.09
C LYS A 264 5.45 -25.70 23.52
N PRO A 265 5.10 -24.55 24.14
CA PRO A 265 4.19 -23.60 23.56
C PRO A 265 4.69 -23.15 22.20
N ILE A 266 3.79 -22.92 21.23
CA ILE A 266 4.14 -22.36 19.93
C ILE A 266 3.79 -20.88 19.87
N GLU A 267 4.62 -20.10 19.19
CA GLU A 267 4.34 -18.72 18.85
C GLU A 267 4.05 -18.62 17.36
N VAL A 268 2.94 -17.99 17.01
CA VAL A 268 2.55 -17.70 15.62
C VAL A 268 2.41 -16.20 15.44
N LYS A 269 3.15 -15.63 14.50
CA LYS A 269 3.10 -14.20 14.20
C LYS A 269 2.20 -13.92 13.01
N CYS A 270 1.38 -12.88 13.14
CA CYS A 270 0.62 -12.37 12.01
C CYS A 270 1.55 -11.69 11.02
N HIS A 271 1.62 -12.15 9.78
CA HIS A 271 2.48 -11.56 8.75
C HIS A 271 2.17 -10.07 8.51
N PHE A 272 0.90 -9.65 8.58
CA PHE A 272 0.50 -8.27 8.29
C PHE A 272 0.85 -7.25 9.38
N CYS A 273 0.84 -7.63 10.65
CA CYS A 273 1.06 -6.69 11.75
C CYS A 273 2.11 -7.14 12.76
N ASN A 274 2.73 -8.29 12.52
CA ASN A 274 3.77 -8.89 13.35
C ASN A 274 3.34 -9.17 14.82
N THR A 275 2.03 -9.10 15.13
CA THR A 275 1.51 -9.45 16.45
C THR A 275 1.71 -10.94 16.70
N ALA A 276 2.34 -11.28 17.83
CA ALA A 276 2.58 -12.65 18.26
C ALA A 276 1.39 -13.21 19.05
N TYR A 277 1.03 -14.44 18.76
CA TYR A 277 0.01 -15.22 19.46
C TYR A 277 0.62 -16.52 19.95
N THR A 278 0.62 -16.71 21.27
CA THR A 278 1.13 -17.94 21.90
C THR A 278 -0.02 -18.91 22.12
N PHE A 279 0.22 -20.18 21.79
CA PHE A 279 -0.69 -21.30 22.06
C PHE A 279 -0.03 -22.30 22.98
N SER A 280 -0.67 -22.59 24.10
CA SER A 280 -0.21 -23.62 25.03
C SER A 280 -0.44 -25.02 24.47
N ILE A 281 0.19 -26.02 25.06
CA ILE A 281 -0.01 -27.42 24.66
C ILE A 281 -1.46 -27.86 24.88
N GLU A 282 -2.11 -27.38 25.94
CA GLU A 282 -3.52 -27.64 26.23
C GLU A 282 -4.39 -27.09 25.13
N GLU A 283 -4.15 -25.85 24.69
CA GLU A 283 -4.86 -25.22 23.57
C GLU A 283 -4.67 -25.98 22.25
N LEU A 284 -3.43 -26.46 21.98
CA LEU A 284 -3.16 -27.28 20.79
C LEU A 284 -3.90 -28.63 20.84
N LYS A 285 -3.92 -29.31 22.00
CA LYS A 285 -4.69 -30.53 22.19
C LYS A 285 -6.19 -30.35 21.97
N GLU A 286 -6.74 -29.21 22.38
CA GLU A 286 -8.14 -28.85 22.10
C GLU A 286 -8.41 -28.60 20.61
N ILE A 287 -7.43 -28.03 19.89
CA ILE A 287 -7.53 -27.78 18.44
C ILE A 287 -7.60 -29.10 17.67
N VAL A 288 -6.76 -30.10 18.02
CA VAL A 288 -6.71 -31.41 17.34
C VAL A 288 -7.97 -32.24 17.55
N LYS A 289 -8.69 -32.03 18.66
CA LYS A 289 -9.96 -32.74 18.98
C LYS A 289 -11.13 -32.30 18.11
N LYS A 290 -11.05 -31.15 17.48
CA LYS A 290 -12.09 -30.57 16.60
C LYS A 290 -11.80 -30.89 15.14
#